data_b2931fda0d5dd6bd0aad3c3103861283
#
_entry.id   b2931fda0d5dd6bd0aad3c3103861283
#
_cell.length_a   1.000
_cell.length_b   1.000
_cell.length_c   1.000
_cell.angle_alpha   90.00
_cell.angle_beta   90.00
_cell.angle_gamma   90.00
#
_symmetry.space_group_name_H-M   'P 1'
#
loop_
_entity.id
_entity.type
_entity.pdbx_description
1 polymer ?
#
loop_
_entity_poly.entity_id
_entity_poly.type
_entity_poly.pdbx_seq_one_letter_code
_entity_poly.pdbx_strand_id
1 'polypeptide(L)'
;MNKLFSYSILRYTHSQLLGESLNVGVLFAFEGEQDLHFFIGDLQRLRTVYPDFDSGYVQLAAKGISAKLKDIKIEPLFLSDYNLKEQLTKVLLPEDSTALQFSDIFEAVNGFGSVDAAIEAFTRVLLPELSVRKEESRHNESFILNRYTELIIEKNIRIEHRMRRNHPIQIKGVKLNFELSWKNGIVHLIKPLSFDLREGQDILNKSAQYVGYLNLLSDYAQLNQFNFDLLIGKPQDRHLLGSYEDALYNLERSLAPKSLITEEKLEEYSEETVRELEKKGL
;
A
#
# COMPACT_ATOMS: atom_id res chain seq x y z
N MET A 1 37.94 -8.31 -2.04
CA MET A 1 37.92 -9.23 -0.90
C MET A 1 36.49 -9.37 -0.47
N ASN A 2 35.97 -10.61 -0.46
CA ASN A 2 34.61 -10.85 0.07
C ASN A 2 34.68 -10.66 1.59
N LYS A 3 33.99 -9.67 2.12
CA LYS A 3 33.90 -9.41 3.57
C LYS A 3 32.90 -10.39 4.21
N LEU A 4 33.20 -10.85 5.39
CA LEU A 4 32.27 -11.61 6.22
C LEU A 4 31.24 -10.69 6.88
N PHE A 5 30.08 -11.22 7.14
CA PHE A 5 29.10 -10.59 8.01
C PHE A 5 28.33 -11.63 8.80
N SER A 6 27.85 -11.24 9.95
CA SER A 6 27.02 -12.06 10.82
C SER A 6 25.59 -11.52 10.83
N TYR A 7 24.61 -12.40 11.01
CA TYR A 7 23.21 -11.98 11.17
C TYR A 7 22.49 -12.88 12.18
N SER A 8 21.45 -12.31 12.78
CA SER A 8 20.51 -13.03 13.65
C SER A 8 19.09 -12.64 13.31
N ILE A 9 18.19 -13.61 13.35
CA ILE A 9 16.79 -13.46 12.93
C ILE A 9 15.94 -13.26 14.17
N LEU A 10 15.20 -12.14 14.24
CA LEU A 10 14.17 -11.94 15.24
C LEU A 10 12.93 -12.76 14.85
N ARG A 11 12.52 -13.67 15.70
CA ARG A 11 11.36 -14.55 15.51
C ARG A 11 10.25 -14.20 16.48
N TYR A 12 9.02 -14.26 15.97
CA TYR A 12 7.81 -14.20 16.78
C TYR A 12 7.24 -15.60 16.96
N THR A 13 7.06 -16.02 18.19
CA THR A 13 6.43 -17.28 18.58
C THR A 13 5.04 -16.97 19.13
N HIS A 14 4.00 -17.34 18.38
CA HIS A 14 2.61 -17.07 18.75
C HIS A 14 2.16 -17.96 19.94
N SER A 15 2.53 -19.24 19.89
CA SER A 15 2.25 -20.21 20.94
C SER A 15 3.47 -21.08 21.19
N GLN A 16 3.93 -21.09 22.43
CA GLN A 16 5.03 -21.97 22.82
C GLN A 16 4.66 -23.47 22.74
N LEU A 17 3.38 -23.80 22.93
CA LEU A 17 2.88 -25.17 22.86
C LEU A 17 2.94 -25.73 21.44
N LEU A 18 2.73 -24.89 20.45
CA LEU A 18 2.78 -25.31 19.04
C LEU A 18 4.19 -25.28 18.47
N GLY A 19 5.12 -24.57 19.11
CA GLY A 19 6.50 -24.43 18.65
C GLY A 19 6.64 -23.67 17.31
N GLU A 20 5.57 -23.08 16.81
CA GLU A 20 5.55 -22.35 15.55
C GLU A 20 6.11 -20.93 15.74
N SER A 21 7.07 -20.58 14.92
CA SER A 21 7.64 -19.24 14.93
C SER A 21 7.78 -18.69 13.51
N LEU A 22 7.58 -17.36 13.37
CA LEU A 22 7.75 -16.65 12.11
C LEU A 22 8.84 -15.58 12.24
N ASN A 23 9.65 -15.45 11.20
CA ASN A 23 10.66 -14.39 11.13
C ASN A 23 9.95 -13.04 11.02
N VAL A 24 10.30 -12.10 11.89
CA VAL A 24 9.71 -10.76 11.93
C VAL A 24 10.75 -9.66 11.76
N GLY A 25 12.02 -9.96 11.99
CA GLY A 25 13.11 -9.01 11.83
C GLY A 25 14.44 -9.71 11.59
N VAL A 26 15.45 -8.96 11.19
CA VAL A 26 16.82 -9.42 11.05
C VAL A 26 17.78 -8.34 11.46
N LEU A 27 18.83 -8.73 12.17
CA LEU A 27 19.93 -7.89 12.61
C LEU A 27 21.19 -8.34 11.89
N PHE A 28 21.95 -7.38 11.31
CA PHE A 28 23.20 -7.62 10.62
C PHE A 28 24.36 -6.90 11.31
N ALA A 29 25.53 -7.54 11.27
CA ALA A 29 26.81 -6.99 11.70
C ALA A 29 27.84 -7.24 10.59
N PHE A 30 28.41 -6.19 10.00
CA PHE A 30 29.38 -6.31 8.90
C PHE A 30 30.80 -6.07 9.38
N GLU A 31 31.72 -6.91 8.88
CA GLU A 31 33.14 -6.75 9.14
C GLU A 31 33.64 -5.39 8.65
N GLY A 32 34.24 -4.63 9.55
CA GLY A 32 34.79 -3.27 9.29
C GLY A 32 33.77 -2.15 9.44
N GLU A 33 32.51 -2.43 9.85
CA GLU A 33 31.54 -1.45 10.27
C GLU A 33 31.36 -1.45 11.79
N GLN A 34 31.06 -0.28 12.36
CA GLN A 34 30.82 -0.15 13.80
C GLN A 34 29.32 -0.24 14.13
N ASP A 35 28.46 -0.03 13.13
CA ASP A 35 27.03 0.04 13.33
C ASP A 35 26.35 -1.30 13.00
N LEU A 36 25.33 -1.62 13.78
CA LEU A 36 24.44 -2.73 13.53
C LEU A 36 23.23 -2.28 12.71
N HIS A 37 22.83 -3.09 11.74
CA HIS A 37 21.70 -2.80 10.87
C HIS A 37 20.52 -3.70 11.23
N PHE A 38 19.41 -3.12 11.65
CA PHE A 38 18.23 -3.85 12.05
C PHE A 38 17.02 -3.50 11.20
N PHE A 39 16.33 -4.54 10.70
CA PHE A 39 15.17 -4.42 9.83
C PHE A 39 14.01 -5.23 10.37
N ILE A 40 12.81 -4.68 10.27
CA ILE A 40 11.54 -5.38 10.52
C ILE A 40 10.85 -5.62 9.19
N GLY A 41 10.36 -6.84 9.02
CA GLY A 41 9.54 -7.22 7.87
C GLY A 41 8.10 -6.74 7.95
N ASP A 42 7.33 -7.02 6.89
CA ASP A 42 5.89 -6.76 6.89
C ASP A 42 5.17 -7.68 7.87
N LEU A 43 4.50 -7.10 8.87
CA LEU A 43 3.77 -7.82 9.90
C LEU A 43 2.36 -8.30 9.43
N GLN A 44 1.93 -7.97 8.23
CA GLN A 44 0.66 -8.45 7.68
C GLN A 44 0.62 -9.98 7.56
N ARG A 45 1.77 -10.59 7.31
CA ARG A 45 1.92 -12.04 7.29
C ARG A 45 1.49 -12.70 8.61
N LEU A 46 1.82 -12.09 9.75
CA LEU A 46 1.41 -12.61 11.04
C LEU A 46 -0.10 -12.49 11.25
N ARG A 47 -0.72 -11.41 10.80
CA ARG A 47 -2.18 -11.23 10.87
C ARG A 47 -2.94 -12.24 10.03
N THR A 48 -2.36 -12.68 8.90
CA THR A 48 -2.98 -13.71 8.05
C THR A 48 -2.90 -15.10 8.69
N VAL A 49 -1.79 -15.40 9.37
CA VAL A 49 -1.58 -16.69 10.03
C VAL A 49 -2.25 -16.74 11.40
N TYR A 50 -2.20 -15.65 12.15
CA TYR A 50 -2.73 -15.50 13.51
C TYR A 50 -3.72 -14.33 13.56
N PRO A 51 -5.04 -14.60 13.50
CA PRO A 51 -6.07 -13.55 13.45
C PRO A 51 -6.09 -12.62 14.69
N ASP A 52 -5.63 -13.11 15.84
CA ASP A 52 -5.52 -12.39 17.11
C ASP A 52 -4.15 -11.73 17.34
N PHE A 53 -3.29 -11.69 16.31
CA PHE A 53 -1.97 -11.10 16.40
C PHE A 53 -2.03 -9.60 16.67
N ASP A 54 -1.39 -9.16 17.75
CA ASP A 54 -1.18 -7.74 18.05
C ASP A 54 0.14 -7.22 17.47
N SER A 55 0.04 -6.51 16.38
CA SER A 55 1.20 -5.87 15.73
C SER A 55 1.82 -4.75 16.57
N GLY A 56 1.06 -4.13 17.48
CA GLY A 56 1.54 -3.06 18.36
C GLY A 56 2.67 -3.52 19.26
N TYR A 57 2.57 -4.74 19.80
CA TYR A 57 3.61 -5.34 20.61
C TYR A 57 4.93 -5.49 19.86
N VAL A 58 4.92 -6.07 18.65
CA VAL A 58 6.14 -6.27 17.86
C VAL A 58 6.73 -4.93 17.41
N GLN A 59 5.89 -3.96 17.00
CA GLN A 59 6.34 -2.62 16.63
C GLN A 59 6.98 -1.88 17.79
N LEU A 60 6.43 -2.00 19.01
CA LEU A 60 6.99 -1.39 20.21
C LEU A 60 8.36 -2.00 20.55
N ALA A 61 8.46 -3.33 20.51
CA ALA A 61 9.72 -4.04 20.73
C ALA A 61 10.78 -3.65 19.68
N ALA A 62 10.40 -3.56 18.38
CA ALA A 62 11.28 -3.14 17.32
C ALA A 62 11.82 -1.70 17.51
N LYS A 63 10.96 -0.77 17.94
CA LYS A 63 11.38 0.58 18.31
C LYS A 63 12.37 0.59 19.47
N GLY A 64 12.13 -0.23 20.50
CA GLY A 64 13.02 -0.41 21.63
C GLY A 64 14.38 -0.96 21.23
N ILE A 65 14.41 -1.98 20.38
CA ILE A 65 15.64 -2.55 19.80
C ILE A 65 16.40 -1.48 19.00
N SER A 66 15.72 -0.80 18.08
CA SER A 66 16.34 0.24 17.26
C SER A 66 16.91 1.41 18.07
N ALA A 67 16.27 1.76 19.19
CA ALA A 67 16.78 2.80 20.10
C ALA A 67 18.07 2.34 20.79
N LYS A 68 18.09 1.13 21.33
CA LYS A 68 19.25 0.57 22.01
C LYS A 68 20.45 0.35 21.08
N LEU A 69 20.20 0.00 19.81
CA LEU A 69 21.26 -0.21 18.82
C LEU A 69 22.08 1.05 18.53
N LYS A 70 21.51 2.24 18.69
CA LYS A 70 22.24 3.51 18.49
C LYS A 70 23.37 3.71 19.50
N ASP A 71 23.21 3.11 20.68
CA ASP A 71 24.17 3.23 21.79
C ASP A 71 25.20 2.09 21.77
N ILE A 72 25.00 1.07 20.95
CA ILE A 72 25.89 -0.09 20.84
C ILE A 72 26.88 0.18 19.69
N LYS A 73 28.17 0.25 20.03
CA LYS A 73 29.29 0.27 19.08
C LYS A 73 30.01 -1.06 19.14
N ILE A 74 30.20 -1.68 17.99
CA ILE A 74 30.97 -2.93 17.88
C ILE A 74 32.41 -2.58 17.54
N GLU A 75 33.37 -3.08 18.33
CA GLU A 75 34.75 -2.99 17.96
C GLU A 75 35.06 -3.90 16.76
N PRO A 76 35.57 -3.37 15.65
CA PRO A 76 35.77 -4.12 14.40
C PRO A 76 36.60 -5.39 14.48
N LEU A 77 37.38 -5.53 15.54
CA LEU A 77 38.33 -6.64 15.76
C LEU A 77 37.71 -7.88 16.43
N PHE A 78 36.51 -7.81 16.96
CA PHE A 78 35.92 -8.85 17.77
C PHE A 78 34.47 -9.20 17.39
N LEU A 79 34.20 -9.39 16.11
CA LEU A 79 33.00 -10.14 15.68
C LEU A 79 33.21 -11.64 16.00
N SER A 80 33.54 -11.96 17.26
CA SER A 80 33.36 -13.34 17.71
C SER A 80 31.88 -13.52 18.05
N ASP A 81 31.32 -14.64 17.64
CA ASP A 81 29.92 -15.04 17.92
C ASP A 81 29.47 -14.81 19.34
N TYR A 82 30.39 -14.95 20.28
CA TYR A 82 30.14 -14.78 21.71
C TYR A 82 29.76 -13.32 22.09
N ASN A 83 30.42 -12.33 21.53
CA ASN A 83 30.17 -10.93 21.89
C ASN A 83 28.85 -10.41 21.32
N LEU A 84 28.54 -10.78 20.09
CA LEU A 84 27.27 -10.44 19.48
C LEU A 84 26.09 -11.16 20.16
N LYS A 85 26.24 -12.45 20.48
CA LYS A 85 25.23 -13.23 21.19
C LYS A 85 24.96 -12.66 22.58
N GLU A 86 25.97 -12.25 23.31
CA GLU A 86 25.81 -11.61 24.62
C GLU A 86 25.08 -10.28 24.53
N GLN A 87 25.39 -9.44 23.52
CA GLN A 87 24.68 -8.19 23.28
C GLN A 87 23.21 -8.42 22.90
N LEU A 88 22.93 -9.40 22.04
CA LEU A 88 21.55 -9.74 21.65
C LEU A 88 20.70 -10.16 22.85
N THR A 89 21.23 -11.03 23.71
CA THR A 89 20.47 -11.63 24.80
C THR A 89 20.40 -10.74 26.06
N LYS A 90 21.47 -10.02 26.39
CA LYS A 90 21.51 -9.21 27.60
C LYS A 90 21.02 -7.78 27.41
N VAL A 91 21.21 -7.21 26.23
CA VAL A 91 20.97 -5.78 26.00
C VAL A 91 19.72 -5.54 25.15
N LEU A 92 19.59 -6.22 24.03
CA LEU A 92 18.53 -5.92 23.08
C LEU A 92 17.20 -6.56 23.48
N LEU A 93 17.21 -7.87 23.71
CA LEU A 93 16.01 -8.63 24.06
C LEU A 93 16.40 -9.80 24.96
N PRO A 94 15.86 -9.86 26.21
CA PRO A 94 16.16 -10.94 27.13
C PRO A 94 15.73 -12.33 26.59
N GLU A 95 16.47 -13.38 26.93
CA GLU A 95 16.18 -14.76 26.51
C GLU A 95 14.84 -15.29 27.05
N ASP A 96 14.35 -14.74 28.15
CA ASP A 96 13.06 -15.06 28.75
C ASP A 96 11.87 -14.35 28.09
N SER A 97 12.12 -13.57 27.05
CA SER A 97 11.06 -12.98 26.22
C SER A 97 10.25 -14.10 25.56
N THR A 98 8.99 -14.23 25.96
CA THR A 98 8.16 -15.39 25.59
C THR A 98 7.72 -15.41 24.15
N ALA A 99 7.51 -14.23 23.55
CA ALA A 99 6.94 -14.11 22.21
C ALA A 99 7.96 -13.66 21.13
N LEU A 100 9.04 -12.98 21.53
CA LEU A 100 10.07 -12.48 20.59
C LEU A 100 11.44 -12.97 21.05
N GLN A 101 12.17 -13.63 20.15
CA GLN A 101 13.51 -14.12 20.41
C GLN A 101 14.40 -13.98 19.19
N PHE A 102 15.68 -13.64 19.43
CA PHE A 102 16.69 -13.74 18.39
C PHE A 102 17.14 -15.19 18.20
N SER A 103 17.37 -15.59 16.95
CA SER A 103 17.98 -16.89 16.61
C SER A 103 19.46 -16.92 17.05
N ASP A 104 20.07 -18.09 16.92
CA ASP A 104 21.53 -18.16 16.88
C ASP A 104 22.08 -17.26 15.77
N ILE A 105 23.36 -16.91 15.92
CA ILE A 105 24.09 -16.09 14.96
C ILE A 105 24.52 -16.95 13.80
N PHE A 106 24.28 -16.46 12.59
CA PHE A 106 24.73 -17.07 11.35
C PHE A 106 25.79 -16.18 10.71
N GLU A 107 26.74 -16.82 10.04
CA GLU A 107 27.78 -16.12 9.27
C GLU A 107 27.55 -16.32 7.79
N ALA A 108 27.87 -15.29 7.01
CA ALA A 108 27.78 -15.33 5.56
C ALA A 108 28.87 -14.49 4.91
N VAL A 109 29.16 -14.79 3.66
CA VAL A 109 30.12 -14.06 2.83
C VAL A 109 29.38 -13.05 2.00
N ASN A 110 29.79 -11.78 2.08
CA ASN A 110 29.23 -10.73 1.22
C ASN A 110 29.76 -10.85 -0.21
N GLY A 111 29.02 -11.54 -1.05
CA GLY A 111 29.28 -11.66 -2.50
C GLY A 111 28.58 -10.57 -3.34
N PHE A 112 27.86 -9.61 -2.73
CA PHE A 112 27.01 -8.64 -3.43
C PHE A 112 27.70 -7.30 -3.74
N GLY A 113 28.94 -7.12 -3.37
CA GLY A 113 29.73 -5.93 -3.69
C GLY A 113 29.52 -4.73 -2.79
N SER A 114 28.38 -4.59 -2.10
CA SER A 114 28.12 -3.55 -1.09
C SER A 114 27.35 -4.12 0.10
N VAL A 115 27.36 -3.39 1.22
CA VAL A 115 26.58 -3.71 2.43
C VAL A 115 25.08 -3.64 2.13
N ASP A 116 24.65 -2.56 1.49
CA ASP A 116 23.22 -2.37 1.16
C ASP A 116 22.67 -3.47 0.27
N ALA A 117 23.43 -3.91 -0.74
CA ALA A 117 23.01 -5.00 -1.61
C ALA A 117 22.91 -6.34 -0.87
N ALA A 118 23.82 -6.62 0.08
CA ALA A 118 23.77 -7.79 0.92
C ALA A 118 22.54 -7.74 1.86
N ILE A 119 22.30 -6.60 2.50
CA ILE A 119 21.11 -6.38 3.34
C ILE A 119 19.83 -6.63 2.54
N GLU A 120 19.69 -6.02 1.37
CA GLU A 120 18.52 -6.18 0.51
C GLU A 120 18.28 -7.65 0.13
N ALA A 121 19.33 -8.34 -0.32
CA ALA A 121 19.24 -9.73 -0.74
C ALA A 121 18.82 -10.66 0.42
N PHE A 122 19.44 -10.50 1.59
CA PHE A 122 19.14 -11.33 2.75
C PHE A 122 17.79 -10.99 3.38
N THR A 123 17.43 -9.72 3.48
CA THR A 123 16.14 -9.29 3.98
C THR A 123 15.00 -9.87 3.14
N ARG A 124 15.15 -9.86 1.82
CA ARG A 124 14.17 -10.46 0.88
C ARG A 124 13.94 -11.96 1.13
N VAL A 125 14.98 -12.70 1.50
CA VAL A 125 14.91 -14.14 1.74
C VAL A 125 14.43 -14.45 3.17
N LEU A 126 14.98 -13.76 4.17
CA LEU A 126 14.77 -14.07 5.58
C LEU A 126 13.45 -13.50 6.12
N LEU A 127 13.02 -12.38 5.58
CA LEU A 127 11.74 -11.73 5.85
C LEU A 127 10.91 -11.71 4.57
N PRO A 128 10.52 -12.90 4.07
CA PRO A 128 9.68 -12.89 2.91
C PRO A 128 8.46 -12.07 3.29
N GLU A 129 8.31 -10.93 2.64
CA GLU A 129 7.02 -10.29 2.55
C GLU A 129 6.07 -11.42 2.25
N LEU A 130 4.89 -11.48 2.93
CA LEU A 130 3.83 -12.16 2.23
C LEU A 130 3.99 -11.67 0.82
N SER A 131 4.26 -12.64 -0.07
CA SER A 131 3.86 -12.43 -1.43
C SER A 131 2.32 -12.61 -1.49
N VAL A 132 1.56 -11.79 -0.84
CA VAL A 132 0.89 -10.80 -1.60
C VAL A 132 1.99 -10.36 -2.54
N ARG A 133 2.15 -11.04 -3.74
CA ARG A 133 2.79 -10.46 -4.91
C ARG A 133 2.64 -8.99 -4.63
N LYS A 134 3.76 -8.22 -4.46
CA LYS A 134 3.68 -6.79 -4.51
C LYS A 134 2.67 -6.61 -5.60
N GLU A 135 1.40 -6.51 -5.22
CA GLU A 135 0.40 -6.10 -6.16
C GLU A 135 1.01 -4.76 -6.43
N GLU A 136 1.84 -4.74 -7.48
CA GLU A 136 2.43 -3.58 -8.09
C GLU A 136 1.31 -2.62 -7.91
N SER A 137 1.46 -1.66 -7.00
CA SER A 137 0.39 -1.09 -6.17
C SER A 137 -0.77 -0.83 -7.09
N ARG A 138 -1.67 -1.86 -7.17
CA ARG A 138 -2.69 -1.87 -8.21
C ARG A 138 -3.38 -0.57 -8.06
N HIS A 139 -3.52 0.13 -9.15
CA HIS A 139 -4.22 1.39 -9.16
C HIS A 139 -5.70 1.12 -8.85
N ASN A 140 -5.95 0.66 -7.59
CA ASN A 140 -7.29 0.40 -7.10
C ASN A 140 -8.08 1.71 -6.97
N GLU A 141 -9.37 1.61 -6.70
CA GLU A 141 -10.26 2.78 -6.58
C GLU A 141 -9.75 3.79 -5.55
N SER A 142 -9.21 3.31 -4.43
CA SER A 142 -8.68 4.18 -3.37
C SER A 142 -7.43 4.93 -3.83
N PHE A 143 -6.55 4.29 -4.59
CA PHE A 143 -5.37 4.93 -5.17
C PHE A 143 -5.76 6.09 -6.10
N ILE A 144 -6.70 5.84 -7.01
CA ILE A 144 -7.15 6.85 -7.99
C ILE A 144 -7.82 8.03 -7.27
N LEU A 145 -8.67 7.73 -6.29
CA LEU A 145 -9.35 8.76 -5.50
C LEU A 145 -8.37 9.60 -4.69
N ASN A 146 -7.40 8.97 -4.03
CA ASN A 146 -6.38 9.66 -3.26
C ASN A 146 -5.53 10.56 -4.17
N ARG A 147 -5.10 10.05 -5.33
CA ARG A 147 -4.35 10.83 -6.30
C ARG A 147 -5.11 12.07 -6.77
N TYR A 148 -6.41 11.93 -7.08
CA TYR A 148 -7.27 13.06 -7.42
C TYR A 148 -7.39 14.08 -6.28
N THR A 149 -7.59 13.59 -5.05
CA THR A 149 -7.72 14.46 -3.87
C THR A 149 -6.41 15.20 -3.57
N GLU A 150 -5.26 14.53 -3.68
CA GLU A 150 -3.94 15.12 -3.53
C GLU A 150 -3.72 16.25 -4.54
N LEU A 151 -4.01 16.02 -5.82
CA LEU A 151 -3.90 17.04 -6.88
C LEU A 151 -4.76 18.29 -6.59
N ILE A 152 -5.94 18.11 -6.01
CA ILE A 152 -6.79 19.23 -5.59
C ILE A 152 -6.18 19.99 -4.41
N ILE A 153 -5.72 19.27 -3.38
CA ILE A 153 -5.12 19.85 -2.17
C ILE A 153 -3.83 20.61 -2.50
N GLU A 154 -2.98 20.06 -3.36
CA GLU A 154 -1.76 20.70 -3.84
C GLU A 154 -2.04 22.07 -4.50
N LYS A 155 -3.13 22.17 -5.25
CA LYS A 155 -3.52 23.41 -5.93
C LYS A 155 -4.22 24.40 -4.98
N ASN A 156 -5.14 23.92 -4.15
CA ASN A 156 -5.83 24.76 -3.16
C ASN A 156 -6.47 23.94 -2.03
N ILE A 157 -5.81 23.86 -0.89
CA ILE A 157 -6.28 23.10 0.28
C ILE A 157 -7.67 23.52 0.80
N ARG A 158 -8.11 24.76 0.55
CA ARG A 158 -9.42 25.25 1.03
C ARG A 158 -10.59 24.71 0.22
N ILE A 159 -10.34 24.17 -0.95
CA ILE A 159 -11.38 23.67 -1.88
C ILE A 159 -11.93 22.32 -1.45
N GLU A 160 -11.13 21.48 -0.78
CA GLU A 160 -11.59 20.19 -0.29
C GLU A 160 -12.88 20.30 0.55
N HIS A 161 -12.99 21.35 1.36
CA HIS A 161 -14.18 21.59 2.18
C HIS A 161 -15.44 21.95 1.38
N ARG A 162 -15.31 22.27 0.09
CA ARG A 162 -16.45 22.53 -0.82
C ARG A 162 -16.95 21.29 -1.53
N MET A 163 -16.25 20.18 -1.36
CA MET A 163 -16.64 18.87 -1.87
C MET A 163 -17.36 18.09 -0.78
N ARG A 164 -18.46 17.47 -1.14
CA ARG A 164 -19.21 16.59 -0.24
C ARG A 164 -18.70 15.16 -0.40
N ARG A 165 -18.37 14.51 0.70
CA ARG A 165 -18.03 13.09 0.74
C ARG A 165 -19.28 12.22 0.87
N ASN A 166 -19.24 11.02 0.27
CA ASN A 166 -20.30 10.02 0.36
C ASN A 166 -21.67 10.52 -0.11
N HIS A 167 -21.88 10.56 -1.42
CA HIS A 167 -23.15 10.92 -2.03
C HIS A 167 -23.90 9.65 -2.49
N PRO A 168 -24.83 9.07 -1.68
CA PRO A 168 -25.55 7.87 -2.06
C PRO A 168 -26.71 8.22 -3.00
N ILE A 169 -26.90 7.41 -4.04
CA ILE A 169 -28.09 7.39 -4.89
C ILE A 169 -28.72 6.01 -4.77
N GLN A 170 -30.02 5.99 -4.49
CA GLN A 170 -30.80 4.74 -4.43
C GLN A 170 -32.06 4.87 -5.29
N ILE A 171 -32.11 4.11 -6.38
CA ILE A 171 -33.22 4.14 -7.34
C ILE A 171 -33.48 2.72 -7.85
N LYS A 172 -34.75 2.34 -7.91
CA LYS A 172 -35.21 1.08 -8.52
C LYS A 172 -34.42 -0.16 -8.06
N GLY A 173 -34.02 -0.20 -6.77
CA GLY A 173 -33.27 -1.31 -6.20
C GLY A 173 -31.75 -1.21 -6.40
N VAL A 174 -31.27 -0.25 -7.17
CA VAL A 174 -29.83 0.05 -7.30
C VAL A 174 -29.42 1.04 -6.23
N LYS A 175 -28.39 0.72 -5.48
CA LYS A 175 -27.72 1.61 -4.53
C LYS A 175 -26.29 1.84 -4.98
N LEU A 176 -25.96 3.06 -5.39
CA LEU A 176 -24.62 3.49 -5.73
C LEU A 176 -24.17 4.58 -4.77
N ASN A 177 -22.91 4.49 -4.32
CA ASN A 177 -22.29 5.53 -3.56
C ASN A 177 -21.21 6.20 -4.42
N PHE A 178 -21.26 7.52 -4.48
CA PHE A 178 -20.22 8.34 -5.11
C PHE A 178 -19.33 8.92 -4.01
N GLU A 179 -18.03 8.71 -4.12
CA GLU A 179 -17.06 9.01 -3.08
C GLU A 179 -16.96 10.51 -2.80
N LEU A 180 -17.05 11.32 -3.86
CA LEU A 180 -17.04 12.77 -3.78
C LEU A 180 -18.14 13.36 -4.66
N SER A 181 -18.60 14.58 -4.32
CA SER A 181 -19.44 15.37 -5.20
C SER A 181 -19.17 16.86 -5.02
N TRP A 182 -19.33 17.63 -6.10
CA TRP A 182 -19.23 19.07 -6.12
C TRP A 182 -20.23 19.70 -7.11
N LYS A 183 -20.39 21.03 -7.09
CA LYS A 183 -21.43 21.67 -7.91
C LYS A 183 -20.92 22.97 -8.53
N ASN A 184 -21.13 23.15 -9.86
CA ASN A 184 -20.87 24.39 -10.59
C ASN A 184 -22.08 24.91 -11.40
N GLY A 185 -23.25 24.46 -11.12
CA GLY A 185 -24.52 24.61 -11.85
C GLY A 185 -25.17 23.24 -11.95
N ILE A 186 -24.41 22.25 -12.46
CA ILE A 186 -24.74 20.83 -12.37
C ILE A 186 -24.00 20.22 -11.16
N VAL A 187 -24.47 19.06 -10.72
CA VAL A 187 -23.81 18.31 -9.65
C VAL A 187 -22.91 17.25 -10.28
N HIS A 188 -21.65 17.33 -10.01
CA HIS A 188 -20.62 16.36 -10.40
C HIS A 188 -20.53 15.26 -9.35
N LEU A 189 -20.74 14.03 -9.76
CA LEU A 189 -20.72 12.83 -8.90
C LEU A 189 -19.52 11.99 -9.26
N ILE A 190 -18.52 11.98 -8.40
CA ILE A 190 -17.21 11.37 -8.66
C ILE A 190 -17.20 9.92 -8.19
N LYS A 191 -16.87 9.03 -9.11
CA LYS A 191 -16.74 7.60 -8.89
C LYS A 191 -15.42 7.08 -9.44
N PRO A 192 -14.48 6.63 -8.59
CA PRO A 192 -13.30 5.93 -9.08
C PRO A 192 -13.66 4.53 -9.58
N LEU A 193 -13.11 4.14 -10.72
CA LEU A 193 -13.25 2.83 -11.34
C LEU A 193 -11.88 2.33 -11.77
N SER A 194 -11.29 1.41 -11.03
CA SER A 194 -10.07 0.76 -11.45
C SER A 194 -10.36 -0.40 -12.38
N PHE A 195 -9.64 -0.44 -13.50
CA PHE A 195 -9.57 -1.59 -14.40
C PHE A 195 -8.24 -2.34 -14.28
N ASP A 196 -7.42 -2.01 -13.27
CA ASP A 196 -6.21 -2.78 -12.93
C ASP A 196 -6.61 -4.09 -12.22
N LEU A 197 -7.20 -5.00 -12.98
CA LEU A 197 -7.73 -6.29 -12.55
C LEU A 197 -6.81 -7.43 -13.02
N ARG A 198 -7.14 -8.68 -12.65
CA ARG A 198 -6.30 -9.84 -12.99
C ARG A 198 -6.54 -10.38 -14.38
N GLU A 199 -7.79 -10.33 -14.82
CA GLU A 199 -8.23 -10.94 -16.05
C GLU A 199 -9.01 -9.94 -16.90
N GLY A 200 -8.87 -10.05 -18.24
CA GLY A 200 -9.61 -9.20 -19.16
C GLY A 200 -11.12 -9.36 -19.05
N GLN A 201 -11.58 -10.57 -18.72
CA GLN A 201 -13.02 -10.84 -18.51
C GLN A 201 -13.58 -10.06 -17.31
N ASP A 202 -12.79 -9.88 -16.23
CA ASP A 202 -13.22 -9.10 -15.06
C ASP A 202 -13.36 -7.62 -15.43
N ILE A 203 -12.48 -7.11 -16.29
CA ILE A 203 -12.55 -5.73 -16.82
C ILE A 203 -13.87 -5.55 -17.58
N LEU A 204 -14.18 -6.46 -18.50
CA LEU A 204 -15.41 -6.40 -19.30
C LEU A 204 -16.67 -6.55 -18.44
N ASN A 205 -16.66 -7.46 -17.47
CA ASN A 205 -17.78 -7.67 -16.53
C ASN A 205 -18.04 -6.40 -15.71
N LYS A 206 -16.99 -5.78 -15.18
CA LYS A 206 -17.08 -4.53 -14.42
C LYS A 206 -17.61 -3.40 -15.27
N SER A 207 -17.11 -3.25 -16.50
CA SER A 207 -17.60 -2.26 -17.46
C SER A 207 -19.09 -2.45 -17.73
N ALA A 208 -19.51 -3.68 -18.06
CA ALA A 208 -20.93 -4.00 -18.34
C ALA A 208 -21.84 -3.68 -17.14
N GLN A 209 -21.39 -3.97 -15.92
CA GLN A 209 -22.11 -3.64 -14.69
C GLN A 209 -22.33 -2.12 -14.57
N TYR A 210 -21.28 -1.31 -14.80
CA TYR A 210 -21.39 0.15 -14.70
C TYR A 210 -22.18 0.75 -15.84
N VAL A 211 -22.11 0.22 -17.06
CA VAL A 211 -23.01 0.59 -18.16
C VAL A 211 -24.47 0.36 -17.76
N GLY A 212 -24.78 -0.78 -17.14
CA GLY A 212 -26.11 -1.07 -16.61
C GLY A 212 -26.57 -0.03 -15.58
N TYR A 213 -25.70 0.31 -14.61
CA TYR A 213 -26.04 1.34 -13.61
C TYR A 213 -26.24 2.71 -14.23
N LEU A 214 -25.37 3.15 -15.13
CA LEU A 214 -25.47 4.44 -15.80
C LEU A 214 -26.76 4.55 -16.63
N ASN A 215 -27.11 3.50 -17.36
CA ASN A 215 -28.36 3.47 -18.14
C ASN A 215 -29.60 3.53 -17.25
N LEU A 216 -29.63 2.81 -16.13
CA LEU A 216 -30.72 2.86 -15.15
C LEU A 216 -30.88 4.23 -14.49
N LEU A 217 -29.77 4.95 -14.31
CA LEU A 217 -29.73 6.27 -13.67
C LEU A 217 -29.86 7.43 -14.65
N SER A 218 -29.91 7.19 -15.97
CA SER A 218 -29.88 8.21 -17.02
C SER A 218 -30.96 9.28 -16.83
N ASP A 219 -32.23 8.86 -16.76
CA ASP A 219 -33.35 9.81 -16.62
C ASP A 219 -33.26 10.60 -15.31
N TYR A 220 -32.87 9.93 -14.23
CA TYR A 220 -32.70 10.58 -12.94
C TYR A 220 -31.58 11.59 -12.94
N ALA A 221 -30.46 11.28 -13.59
CA ALA A 221 -29.33 12.17 -13.73
C ALA A 221 -29.70 13.43 -14.54
N GLN A 222 -30.45 13.27 -15.64
CA GLN A 222 -30.92 14.39 -16.44
C GLN A 222 -31.89 15.29 -15.65
N LEU A 223 -32.86 14.70 -14.96
CA LEU A 223 -33.85 15.45 -14.17
C LEU A 223 -33.21 16.24 -12.99
N ASN A 224 -32.16 15.71 -12.38
CA ASN A 224 -31.50 16.31 -11.24
C ASN A 224 -30.22 17.10 -11.61
N GLN A 225 -29.93 17.23 -12.90
CA GLN A 225 -28.73 17.90 -13.41
C GLN A 225 -27.44 17.31 -12.83
N PHE A 226 -27.34 15.96 -12.83
CA PHE A 226 -26.15 15.24 -12.42
C PHE A 226 -25.26 14.91 -13.61
N ASN A 227 -23.95 14.98 -13.41
CA ASN A 227 -22.94 14.38 -14.28
C ASN A 227 -22.14 13.35 -13.51
N PHE A 228 -21.97 12.15 -14.08
CA PHE A 228 -21.18 11.09 -13.47
C PHE A 228 -19.73 11.20 -13.95
N ASP A 229 -18.85 11.64 -13.05
CA ASP A 229 -17.43 11.78 -13.34
C ASP A 229 -16.70 10.50 -12.91
N LEU A 230 -16.38 9.66 -13.88
CA LEU A 230 -15.75 8.37 -13.66
C LEU A 230 -14.24 8.53 -13.76
N LEU A 231 -13.53 8.41 -12.63
CA LEU A 231 -12.08 8.42 -12.59
C LEU A 231 -11.56 7.02 -12.90
N ILE A 232 -10.98 6.85 -14.07
CA ILE A 232 -10.67 5.55 -14.65
C ILE A 232 -9.21 5.17 -14.41
N GLY A 233 -8.98 4.09 -13.66
CA GLY A 233 -7.67 3.49 -13.47
C GLY A 233 -7.33 2.50 -14.57
N LYS A 234 -6.15 2.64 -15.15
CA LYS A 234 -5.63 1.82 -16.25
C LYS A 234 -4.94 0.57 -15.71
N PRO A 235 -5.07 -0.61 -16.38
CA PRO A 235 -4.31 -1.79 -16.02
C PRO A 235 -2.81 -1.56 -16.25
N GLN A 236 -1.99 -2.00 -15.30
CA GLN A 236 -0.53 -1.97 -15.44
C GLN A 236 -0.04 -3.09 -16.37
N ASP A 237 -0.76 -4.22 -16.41
CA ASP A 237 -0.45 -5.31 -17.32
C ASP A 237 -0.85 -4.93 -18.75
N ARG A 238 0.15 -4.83 -19.63
CA ARG A 238 -0.04 -4.50 -21.05
C ARG A 238 -0.91 -5.48 -21.81
N HIS A 239 -0.98 -6.74 -21.36
CA HIS A 239 -1.84 -7.76 -21.98
C HIS A 239 -3.33 -7.47 -21.80
N LEU A 240 -3.70 -6.64 -20.82
CA LEU A 240 -5.08 -6.28 -20.51
C LEU A 240 -5.55 -5.00 -21.20
N LEU A 241 -4.67 -4.31 -21.95
CA LEU A 241 -5.00 -3.03 -22.60
C LEU A 241 -6.14 -3.16 -23.60
N GLY A 242 -6.22 -4.26 -24.36
CA GLY A 242 -7.33 -4.48 -25.28
C GLY A 242 -8.69 -4.55 -24.57
N SER A 243 -8.79 -5.32 -23.47
CA SER A 243 -10.00 -5.38 -22.66
C SER A 243 -10.34 -4.04 -21.99
N TYR A 244 -9.33 -3.26 -21.64
CA TYR A 244 -9.49 -1.92 -21.10
C TYR A 244 -10.07 -0.95 -22.14
N GLU A 245 -9.57 -0.96 -23.39
CA GLU A 245 -10.09 -0.14 -24.49
C GLU A 245 -11.55 -0.49 -24.77
N ASP A 246 -11.89 -1.79 -24.80
CA ASP A 246 -13.27 -2.25 -24.95
C ASP A 246 -14.17 -1.78 -23.79
N ALA A 247 -13.63 -1.79 -22.56
CA ALA A 247 -14.36 -1.29 -21.39
C ALA A 247 -14.64 0.22 -21.47
N LEU A 248 -13.67 1.03 -21.92
CA LEU A 248 -13.87 2.46 -22.15
C LEU A 248 -14.91 2.71 -23.22
N TYR A 249 -14.82 1.99 -24.35
CA TYR A 249 -15.78 2.08 -25.44
C TYR A 249 -17.21 1.78 -24.97
N ASN A 250 -17.38 0.74 -24.17
CA ASN A 250 -18.69 0.37 -23.61
C ASN A 250 -19.23 1.45 -22.67
N LEU A 251 -18.40 1.98 -21.77
CA LEU A 251 -18.78 3.05 -20.84
C LEU A 251 -19.18 4.32 -21.60
N GLU A 252 -18.47 4.67 -22.66
CA GLU A 252 -18.73 5.87 -23.45
C GLU A 252 -20.10 5.84 -24.12
N ARG A 253 -20.58 4.67 -24.48
CA ARG A 253 -21.89 4.45 -25.11
C ARG A 253 -23.07 4.41 -24.13
N SER A 254 -22.84 4.44 -22.83
CA SER A 254 -23.93 4.51 -21.85
C SER A 254 -24.73 5.82 -21.96
N LEU A 255 -26.01 5.80 -21.57
CA LEU A 255 -26.97 6.87 -21.84
C LEU A 255 -26.88 8.06 -20.86
N ALA A 256 -26.32 7.85 -19.67
CA ALA A 256 -26.28 8.89 -18.66
C ALA A 256 -25.29 10.02 -19.01
N PRO A 257 -25.56 11.27 -18.58
CA PRO A 257 -24.56 12.34 -18.59
C PRO A 257 -23.31 11.92 -17.78
N LYS A 258 -22.17 11.89 -18.42
CA LYS A 258 -20.91 11.41 -17.81
C LYS A 258 -19.67 12.02 -18.41
N SER A 259 -18.59 11.95 -17.67
CA SER A 259 -17.23 12.23 -18.12
C SER A 259 -16.35 11.04 -17.76
N LEU A 260 -15.55 10.54 -18.72
CA LEU A 260 -14.55 9.52 -18.47
C LEU A 260 -13.18 10.20 -18.31
N ILE A 261 -12.65 10.18 -17.11
CA ILE A 261 -11.40 10.83 -16.75
C ILE A 261 -10.34 9.73 -16.55
N THR A 262 -9.52 9.50 -17.56
CA THR A 262 -8.40 8.56 -17.45
C THR A 262 -7.28 9.14 -16.59
N GLU A 263 -6.35 8.29 -16.13
CA GLU A 263 -5.22 8.72 -15.29
C GLU A 263 -4.41 9.85 -15.95
N GLU A 264 -4.26 9.80 -17.26
CA GLU A 264 -3.53 10.83 -18.04
C GLU A 264 -4.24 12.21 -18.01
N LYS A 265 -5.55 12.23 -17.84
CA LYS A 265 -6.38 13.44 -17.78
C LYS A 265 -6.70 13.90 -16.35
N LEU A 266 -6.25 13.16 -15.36
CA LEU A 266 -6.63 13.40 -13.97
C LEU A 266 -6.13 14.76 -13.47
N GLU A 267 -4.94 15.16 -13.88
CA GLU A 267 -4.34 16.46 -13.52
C GLU A 267 -5.13 17.62 -14.12
N GLU A 268 -5.41 17.57 -15.44
CA GLU A 268 -6.21 18.56 -16.13
C GLU A 268 -7.61 18.71 -15.51
N TYR A 269 -8.25 17.57 -15.24
CA TYR A 269 -9.57 17.56 -14.60
C TYR A 269 -9.54 18.12 -13.18
N SER A 270 -8.49 17.87 -12.41
CA SER A 270 -8.32 18.45 -11.07
C SER A 270 -8.17 19.97 -11.12
N GLU A 271 -7.44 20.49 -12.11
CA GLU A 271 -7.31 21.95 -12.35
C GLU A 271 -8.64 22.59 -12.70
N GLU A 272 -9.40 21.96 -13.57
CA GLU A 272 -10.74 22.43 -13.93
C GLU A 272 -11.66 22.46 -12.70
N THR A 273 -11.67 21.39 -11.90
CA THR A 273 -12.44 21.31 -10.67
C THR A 273 -12.11 22.46 -9.71
N VAL A 274 -10.82 22.70 -9.47
CA VAL A 274 -10.35 23.79 -8.60
C VAL A 274 -10.82 25.14 -9.14
N ARG A 275 -10.59 25.42 -10.41
CA ARG A 275 -10.99 26.66 -11.07
C ARG A 275 -12.51 26.92 -10.98
N GLU A 276 -13.32 25.89 -11.18
CA GLU A 276 -14.79 26.02 -11.12
C GLU A 276 -15.27 26.24 -9.67
N LEU A 277 -14.65 25.59 -8.71
CA LEU A 277 -14.98 25.80 -7.30
C LEU A 277 -14.52 27.17 -6.78
N GLU A 278 -13.44 27.73 -7.30
CA GLU A 278 -12.98 29.08 -6.96
C GLU A 278 -13.93 30.19 -7.46
N LYS A 279 -14.44 30.07 -8.69
CA LYS A 279 -15.40 31.05 -9.27
C LYS A 279 -16.63 31.27 -8.42
N LYS A 280 -17.07 30.31 -7.62
CA LYS A 280 -18.25 30.44 -6.73
C LYS A 280 -17.93 30.92 -5.33
N GLY A 281 -16.72 31.37 -5.08
CA GLY A 281 -16.27 31.92 -3.80
C GLY A 281 -16.13 33.43 -3.75
N LEU A 282 -16.53 34.12 -4.83
CA LEU A 282 -16.58 35.59 -4.92
C LEU A 282 -18.05 36.02 -4.78
#